data_7e3906d3863069c93a0edf0e12418513
#
_entry.id   7e3906d3863069c93a0edf0e12418513
#
_cell.length_a   1.000
_cell.length_b   1.000
_cell.length_c   1.000
_cell.angle_alpha   90.00
_cell.angle_beta   90.00
_cell.angle_gamma   90.00
#
_symmetry.space_group_name_H-M   'P 1'
#
loop_
_entity.id
_entity.type
_entity.pdbx_description
1 polymer ?
#
loop_
_entity_poly.entity_id
_entity_poly.type
_entity_poly.pdbx_seq_one_letter_code
_entity_poly.pdbx_strand_id
1 'polypeptide(L)'
;MNLHAQDIPNAANFLPGPPSTLSMKYVNDFADYSWGVDQRSTSRGTQAKSDMGWDLDDFLPVYSSLLGVNITKNNTPNIYQVLEQLKKYADLSIELSRNSYYNKRPYARFDEESLIPDTDDKYANVSCYPSEQATYGWLLSMLMVEICPDKQDEILKRGYEFGESSIIAGYSWYSDTQIGRDLASALMIYIHAMGGFNQLIKMARDEYNTKSSRAGTRAGYLTYESLPNPVKYLPAPPEDQSVLFAYDMNQYNEGRSKRTTDRGKQAKSDCDDSMDYICSIFSSAFGRTISENNTPEIYELIHRVRDLANQSCTVAKEHYNRVRPYVRFHDSTIYPDAEADLADNGSYPSGHAAFGWLIGLTLSEINPSKLSAIMNRAYEYGMSRVIAGYHFQSDVDAGRLTAGAAFARLHIESEFLDQLDKAIKEFKGGSSGVRGVTADEAASSAPFYTLGGVRLDAKPTQRGVYIQGNQKKVKK
;
A
#
# COMPACT_ATOMS: atom_id res chain seq x y z
N MET A 1 10.55 -10.56 14.22
CA MET A 1 10.88 -11.49 13.13
C MET A 1 12.10 -10.95 12.42
N ASN A 2 13.07 -11.80 12.08
CA ASN A 2 14.10 -11.36 11.15
C ASN A 2 13.49 -11.46 9.75
N LEU A 3 13.18 -10.32 9.14
CA LEU A 3 12.82 -10.27 7.73
C LEU A 3 14.07 -10.54 6.89
N HIS A 4 13.94 -11.41 5.91
CA HIS A 4 15.02 -11.78 5.01
C HIS A 4 14.86 -11.07 3.66
N ALA A 5 15.90 -11.03 2.85
CA ALA A 5 15.86 -10.43 1.52
C ALA A 5 14.74 -11.02 0.62
N GLN A 6 14.34 -12.27 0.86
CA GLN A 6 13.23 -12.93 0.18
C GLN A 6 11.83 -12.39 0.54
N ASP A 7 11.73 -11.58 1.61
CA ASP A 7 10.47 -11.00 2.08
C ASP A 7 10.22 -9.60 1.48
N ILE A 8 11.18 -9.07 0.71
CA ILE A 8 11.06 -7.76 0.06
C ILE A 8 9.87 -7.80 -0.93
N PRO A 9 8.96 -6.81 -0.90
CA PRO A 9 7.82 -6.75 -1.80
C PRO A 9 8.24 -6.84 -3.27
N ASN A 10 7.62 -7.74 -4.03
CA ASN A 10 7.73 -7.84 -5.48
C ASN A 10 6.36 -7.53 -6.07
N ALA A 11 6.25 -6.45 -6.84
CA ALA A 11 5.00 -6.02 -7.45
C ALA A 11 4.29 -7.14 -8.24
N ALA A 12 5.05 -7.98 -8.92
CA ALA A 12 4.51 -9.08 -9.72
C ALA A 12 3.72 -10.13 -8.90
N ASN A 13 3.87 -10.15 -7.58
CA ASN A 13 3.18 -11.11 -6.72
C ASN A 13 1.77 -10.65 -6.30
N PHE A 14 1.43 -9.37 -6.47
CA PHE A 14 0.14 -8.83 -6.01
C PHE A 14 -0.44 -7.70 -6.87
N LEU A 15 0.30 -7.20 -7.86
CA LEU A 15 -0.12 -6.19 -8.82
C LEU A 15 -0.11 -6.75 -10.25
N PRO A 16 -0.93 -6.20 -11.16
CA PRO A 16 -0.94 -6.66 -12.55
C PRO A 16 0.36 -6.31 -13.28
N GLY A 17 0.73 -7.14 -14.24
CA GLY A 17 1.84 -6.84 -15.16
C GLY A 17 1.51 -5.73 -16.16
N PRO A 18 2.48 -5.34 -17.00
CA PRO A 18 2.31 -4.36 -18.05
C PRO A 18 1.13 -4.71 -18.98
N PRO A 19 0.39 -3.73 -19.48
CA PRO A 19 -0.73 -3.98 -20.37
C PRO A 19 -0.28 -4.55 -21.71
N SER A 20 -1.11 -5.42 -22.31
CA SER A 20 -0.93 -5.82 -23.69
C SER A 20 -1.02 -4.61 -24.63
N THR A 21 -0.18 -4.55 -25.64
CA THR A 21 -0.21 -3.50 -26.67
C THR A 21 -1.51 -3.45 -27.48
N LEU A 22 -2.35 -4.49 -27.37
CA LEU A 22 -3.67 -4.56 -28.00
C LEU A 22 -4.80 -4.14 -27.03
N SER A 23 -4.48 -3.70 -25.83
CA SER A 23 -5.47 -3.32 -24.82
C SER A 23 -5.75 -1.82 -24.82
N MET A 24 -6.95 -1.43 -24.37
CA MET A 24 -7.27 -0.01 -24.14
C MET A 24 -6.41 0.63 -23.04
N LYS A 25 -5.90 -0.18 -22.11
CA LYS A 25 -4.95 0.30 -21.10
C LYS A 25 -3.64 0.79 -21.75
N TYR A 26 -3.19 0.10 -22.81
CA TYR A 26 -2.03 0.55 -23.58
C TYR A 26 -2.34 1.80 -24.42
N VAL A 27 -3.57 1.91 -24.96
CA VAL A 27 -3.99 3.14 -25.67
C VAL A 27 -3.96 4.35 -24.72
N ASN A 28 -4.39 4.16 -23.47
CA ASN A 28 -4.26 5.20 -22.46
C ASN A 28 -2.79 5.52 -22.15
N ASP A 29 -1.95 4.51 -21.94
CA ASP A 29 -0.50 4.69 -21.75
C ASP A 29 0.15 5.50 -22.88
N PHE A 30 -0.23 5.22 -24.14
CA PHE A 30 0.24 5.96 -25.30
C PHE A 30 -0.23 7.43 -25.30
N ALA A 31 -1.48 7.66 -24.93
CA ALA A 31 -2.01 9.02 -24.87
C ALA A 31 -1.36 9.86 -23.77
N ASP A 32 -1.12 9.27 -22.60
CA ASP A 32 -0.39 9.94 -21.53
C ASP A 32 1.07 10.22 -21.92
N TYR A 33 1.70 9.30 -22.64
CA TYR A 33 3.03 9.56 -23.23
C TYR A 33 2.98 10.74 -24.21
N SER A 34 2.01 10.75 -25.13
CA SER A 34 1.84 11.86 -26.10
C SER A 34 1.61 13.20 -25.42
N TRP A 35 0.73 13.22 -24.40
CA TRP A 35 0.54 14.38 -23.54
C TRP A 35 1.86 14.81 -22.88
N GLY A 36 2.64 13.83 -22.37
CA GLY A 36 3.94 14.10 -21.77
C GLY A 36 4.93 14.75 -22.74
N VAL A 37 4.96 14.30 -23.98
CA VAL A 37 5.80 14.92 -25.05
C VAL A 37 5.41 16.38 -25.26
N ASP A 38 4.12 16.69 -25.31
CA ASP A 38 3.62 18.07 -25.45
C ASP A 38 4.02 18.96 -24.26
N GLN A 39 4.17 18.38 -23.07
CA GLN A 39 4.60 19.11 -21.87
C GLN A 39 6.09 19.48 -21.86
N ARG A 40 6.95 18.83 -22.65
CA ARG A 40 8.41 19.00 -22.61
C ARG A 40 8.88 20.42 -22.79
N SER A 41 8.17 21.24 -23.57
CA SER A 41 8.48 22.65 -23.82
C SER A 41 7.90 23.64 -22.79
N THR A 42 7.17 23.17 -21.79
CA THR A 42 6.53 23.97 -20.75
C THR A 42 7.37 24.05 -19.46
N SER A 43 6.90 24.83 -18.48
CA SER A 43 7.49 24.84 -17.12
C SER A 43 7.41 23.45 -16.46
N ARG A 44 6.37 22.66 -16.79
CA ARG A 44 6.24 21.29 -16.29
C ARG A 44 7.31 20.37 -16.91
N GLY A 45 7.68 20.57 -18.17
CA GLY A 45 8.82 19.88 -18.79
C GLY A 45 10.16 20.26 -18.16
N THR A 46 10.37 21.53 -17.82
CA THR A 46 11.56 21.97 -17.07
C THR A 46 11.65 21.28 -15.71
N GLN A 47 10.55 21.21 -14.98
CA GLN A 47 10.47 20.47 -13.71
C GLN A 47 10.73 18.97 -13.94
N ALA A 48 10.11 18.37 -14.95
CA ALA A 48 10.27 16.96 -15.26
C ALA A 48 11.74 16.61 -15.55
N LYS A 49 12.46 17.46 -16.29
CA LYS A 49 13.90 17.28 -16.53
C LYS A 49 14.70 17.31 -15.24
N SER A 50 14.38 18.21 -14.31
CA SER A 50 15.01 18.29 -13.00
C SER A 50 14.68 17.12 -12.08
N ASP A 51 13.51 16.51 -12.24
CA ASP A 51 13.04 15.38 -11.43
C ASP A 51 13.63 14.03 -11.86
N MET A 52 14.25 13.99 -13.04
CA MET A 52 14.85 12.75 -13.55
C MET A 52 16.20 12.51 -12.92
N GLY A 53 16.21 11.67 -11.89
CA GLY A 53 17.39 11.21 -11.18
C GLY A 53 17.22 9.78 -10.70
N TRP A 54 18.29 9.12 -10.35
CA TRP A 54 18.29 7.72 -9.90
C TRP A 54 18.93 7.54 -8.52
N ASP A 55 19.74 8.50 -8.11
CA ASP A 55 20.39 8.49 -6.80
C ASP A 55 19.57 9.25 -5.76
N LEU A 56 19.76 8.93 -4.48
CA LEU A 56 19.05 9.62 -3.41
C LEU A 56 19.25 11.13 -3.47
N ASP A 57 20.49 11.56 -3.74
CA ASP A 57 20.86 12.98 -3.75
C ASP A 57 20.15 13.79 -4.84
N ASP A 58 19.60 13.14 -5.88
CA ASP A 58 18.79 13.79 -6.93
C ASP A 58 17.42 14.25 -6.39
N PHE A 59 16.86 13.52 -5.42
CA PHE A 59 15.56 13.84 -4.81
C PHE A 59 15.65 14.83 -3.63
N LEU A 60 16.80 14.87 -2.93
CA LEU A 60 16.94 15.64 -1.69
C LEU A 60 16.74 17.15 -1.84
N PRO A 61 17.12 17.83 -2.95
CA PRO A 61 16.89 19.27 -3.10
C PRO A 61 15.40 19.63 -3.04
N VAL A 62 14.54 18.79 -3.60
CA VAL A 62 13.07 19.00 -3.58
C VAL A 62 12.54 18.93 -2.16
N TYR A 63 12.88 17.87 -1.42
CA TYR A 63 12.42 17.71 -0.03
C TYR A 63 13.08 18.74 0.91
N SER A 64 14.35 19.10 0.67
CA SER A 64 15.01 20.16 1.43
C SER A 64 14.26 21.50 1.31
N SER A 65 13.84 21.85 0.09
CA SER A 65 13.03 23.05 -0.16
C SER A 65 11.67 22.97 0.52
N LEU A 66 10.96 21.85 0.41
CA LEU A 66 9.66 21.65 1.02
C LEU A 66 9.73 21.72 2.56
N LEU A 67 10.69 21.06 3.16
CA LEU A 67 10.83 21.02 4.61
C LEU A 67 11.44 22.31 5.20
N GLY A 68 12.13 23.10 4.38
CA GLY A 68 12.89 24.26 4.84
C GLY A 68 14.13 23.89 5.66
N VAL A 69 14.62 22.66 5.46
CA VAL A 69 15.82 22.11 6.12
C VAL A 69 16.71 21.47 5.07
N ASN A 70 17.97 21.87 5.00
CA ASN A 70 18.91 21.30 4.04
C ASN A 70 19.24 19.84 4.42
N ILE A 71 18.72 18.89 3.66
CA ILE A 71 18.88 17.45 3.91
C ILE A 71 20.20 17.00 3.28
N THR A 72 21.18 16.71 4.13
CA THR A 72 22.46 16.16 3.74
C THR A 72 23.00 15.24 4.83
N LYS A 73 23.92 14.36 4.46
CA LYS A 73 24.58 13.44 5.39
C LYS A 73 25.22 14.13 6.59
N ASN A 74 25.72 15.36 6.41
CA ASN A 74 26.37 16.13 7.47
C ASN A 74 25.40 16.96 8.30
N ASN A 75 24.35 17.53 7.70
CA ASN A 75 23.43 18.44 8.38
C ASN A 75 22.27 17.71 9.06
N THR A 76 21.76 16.65 8.44
CA THR A 76 20.62 15.86 8.93
C THR A 76 20.91 14.37 8.82
N PRO A 77 21.89 13.86 9.58
CA PRO A 77 22.36 12.48 9.43
C PRO A 77 21.28 11.41 9.66
N ASN A 78 20.33 11.64 10.56
CA ASN A 78 19.26 10.67 10.80
C ASN A 78 18.23 10.66 9.66
N ILE A 79 17.83 11.84 9.16
CA ILE A 79 16.96 11.94 7.99
C ILE A 79 17.64 11.30 6.77
N TYR A 80 18.90 11.65 6.53
CA TYR A 80 19.65 11.10 5.40
C TYR A 80 19.76 9.57 5.50
N GLN A 81 20.10 9.04 6.67
CA GLN A 81 20.27 7.60 6.90
C GLN A 81 18.97 6.82 6.66
N VAL A 82 17.83 7.32 7.12
CA VAL A 82 16.54 6.64 6.92
C VAL A 82 16.17 6.61 5.43
N LEU A 83 16.41 7.72 4.71
CA LEU A 83 16.16 7.81 3.27
C LEU A 83 17.09 6.91 2.44
N GLU A 84 18.38 6.85 2.81
CA GLU A 84 19.36 5.97 2.16
C GLU A 84 18.96 4.49 2.29
N GLN A 85 18.54 4.07 3.47
CA GLN A 85 18.05 2.71 3.67
C GLN A 85 16.76 2.43 2.90
N LEU A 86 15.82 3.38 2.93
CA LEU A 86 14.56 3.27 2.21
C LEU A 86 14.79 3.06 0.71
N LYS A 87 15.64 3.92 0.11
CA LYS A 87 15.98 3.81 -1.31
C LYS A 87 16.61 2.47 -1.65
N LYS A 88 17.53 1.97 -0.83
CA LYS A 88 18.14 0.65 -1.04
C LYS A 88 17.11 -0.48 -1.12
N TYR A 89 16.07 -0.48 -0.28
CA TYR A 89 15.02 -1.49 -0.35
C TYR A 89 14.09 -1.28 -1.55
N ALA A 90 13.87 -0.03 -1.95
CA ALA A 90 13.15 0.27 -3.18
C ALA A 90 13.89 -0.25 -4.42
N ASP A 91 15.21 -0.04 -4.50
CA ASP A 91 16.05 -0.57 -5.59
C ASP A 91 15.91 -2.08 -5.72
N LEU A 92 16.04 -2.81 -4.62
CA LEU A 92 15.89 -4.27 -4.60
C LEU A 92 14.48 -4.72 -5.01
N SER A 93 13.45 -4.04 -4.54
CA SER A 93 12.05 -4.36 -4.86
C SER A 93 11.73 -4.10 -6.34
N ILE A 94 12.22 -3.01 -6.90
CA ILE A 94 12.11 -2.67 -8.31
C ILE A 94 12.82 -3.72 -9.17
N GLU A 95 14.04 -4.11 -8.80
CA GLU A 95 14.81 -5.14 -9.50
C GLU A 95 14.08 -6.49 -9.51
N LEU A 96 13.58 -6.94 -8.35
CA LEU A 96 12.79 -8.18 -8.25
C LEU A 96 11.55 -8.13 -9.17
N SER A 97 10.88 -7.00 -9.23
CA SER A 97 9.68 -6.82 -10.06
C SER A 97 10.02 -6.83 -11.56
N ARG A 98 11.12 -6.22 -11.96
CA ARG A 98 11.65 -6.23 -13.33
C ARG A 98 12.05 -7.61 -13.83
N ASN A 99 12.55 -8.45 -12.94
CA ASN A 99 12.88 -9.83 -13.28
C ASN A 99 11.64 -10.67 -13.64
N SER A 100 10.44 -10.24 -13.20
CA SER A 100 9.18 -10.90 -13.51
C SER A 100 8.50 -10.34 -14.76
N TYR A 101 8.63 -9.02 -15.00
CA TYR A 101 7.98 -8.34 -16.12
C TYR A 101 8.92 -7.35 -16.79
N TYR A 102 9.06 -7.50 -18.12
CA TYR A 102 9.75 -6.52 -18.94
C TYR A 102 8.75 -5.61 -19.65
N ASN A 103 8.92 -4.31 -19.53
CA ASN A 103 8.20 -3.30 -20.31
C ASN A 103 9.20 -2.32 -20.93
N LYS A 104 9.17 -2.19 -22.26
CA LYS A 104 10.09 -1.31 -22.99
C LYS A 104 9.68 0.16 -22.75
N ARG A 105 10.64 1.01 -22.42
CA ARG A 105 10.40 2.44 -22.19
C ARG A 105 9.77 3.12 -23.40
N PRO A 106 8.88 4.13 -23.22
CA PRO A 106 8.21 4.80 -24.34
C PRO A 106 9.18 5.33 -25.39
N TYR A 107 10.16 6.17 -25.01
CA TYR A 107 11.13 6.72 -25.95
C TYR A 107 11.86 5.64 -26.77
N ALA A 108 12.28 4.58 -26.11
CA ALA A 108 12.98 3.47 -26.78
C ALA A 108 12.03 2.63 -27.66
N ARG A 109 10.74 2.55 -27.34
CA ARG A 109 9.74 1.83 -28.12
C ARG A 109 9.48 2.51 -29.46
N PHE A 110 9.46 3.85 -29.47
CA PHE A 110 9.18 4.65 -30.65
C PHE A 110 10.43 5.13 -31.39
N ASP A 111 11.63 4.77 -30.87
CA ASP A 111 12.90 5.23 -31.41
C ASP A 111 13.00 6.76 -31.45
N GLU A 112 12.57 7.40 -30.37
CA GLU A 112 12.55 8.85 -30.16
C GLU A 112 13.56 9.25 -29.07
N GLU A 113 13.99 10.51 -29.07
CA GLU A 113 14.77 11.05 -27.96
C GLU A 113 13.88 11.32 -26.75
N SER A 114 14.39 10.98 -25.57
CA SER A 114 13.75 11.36 -24.31
C SER A 114 14.00 12.85 -23.95
N LEU A 115 13.44 13.30 -22.84
CA LEU A 115 13.76 14.66 -22.32
C LEU A 115 15.19 14.78 -21.79
N ILE A 116 15.89 13.65 -21.58
CA ILE A 116 17.26 13.57 -21.05
C ILE A 116 18.12 12.61 -21.90
N PRO A 117 18.35 12.93 -23.18
CA PRO A 117 18.90 11.99 -24.17
C PRO A 117 20.30 11.45 -23.80
N ASP A 118 21.09 12.15 -23.00
CA ASP A 118 22.40 11.72 -22.54
C ASP A 118 22.38 10.38 -21.77
N THR A 119 21.20 9.96 -21.30
CA THR A 119 21.02 8.72 -20.54
C THR A 119 20.25 7.64 -21.30
N ASP A 120 19.77 7.92 -22.51
CA ASP A 120 18.89 7.03 -23.27
C ASP A 120 19.53 5.68 -23.59
N ASP A 121 20.77 5.67 -24.06
CA ASP A 121 21.50 4.43 -24.38
C ASP A 121 21.65 3.52 -23.15
N LYS A 122 21.87 4.11 -21.98
CA LYS A 122 22.02 3.38 -20.71
C LYS A 122 20.74 2.64 -20.33
N TYR A 123 19.57 3.25 -20.59
CA TYR A 123 18.29 2.75 -20.09
C TYR A 123 17.37 2.15 -21.15
N ALA A 124 17.71 2.23 -22.46
CA ALA A 124 16.87 1.74 -23.56
C ALA A 124 16.43 0.27 -23.41
N ASN A 125 17.28 -0.56 -22.82
CA ASN A 125 17.04 -1.98 -22.61
C ASN A 125 16.71 -2.34 -21.15
N VAL A 126 16.53 -1.34 -20.30
CA VAL A 126 16.11 -1.52 -18.88
C VAL A 126 14.60 -1.38 -18.80
N SER A 127 13.91 -2.34 -18.20
CA SER A 127 12.46 -2.31 -18.02
C SER A 127 12.01 -1.04 -17.29
N CYS A 128 10.92 -0.41 -17.75
CA CYS A 128 10.26 0.69 -17.04
C CYS A 128 9.21 0.22 -16.01
N TYR A 129 8.96 -1.07 -15.91
CA TYR A 129 8.02 -1.65 -14.93
C TYR A 129 8.76 -2.15 -13.68
N PRO A 130 8.31 -1.78 -12.47
CA PRO A 130 7.52 -0.57 -12.16
C PRO A 130 8.34 0.70 -12.40
N SER A 131 7.67 1.87 -12.48
CA SER A 131 8.38 3.16 -12.63
C SER A 131 9.22 3.48 -11.40
N GLU A 132 10.52 3.73 -11.60
CA GLU A 132 11.47 4.09 -10.54
C GLU A 132 11.08 5.41 -9.87
N GLN A 133 10.88 6.46 -10.68
CA GLN A 133 10.55 7.81 -10.18
C GLN A 133 9.22 7.82 -9.42
N ALA A 134 8.23 7.07 -9.89
CA ALA A 134 6.96 6.94 -9.18
C ALA A 134 7.10 6.18 -7.87
N THR A 135 7.92 5.12 -7.84
CA THR A 135 8.19 4.35 -6.62
C THR A 135 8.95 5.19 -5.60
N TYR A 136 10.07 5.82 -6.01
CA TYR A 136 10.85 6.66 -5.09
C TYR A 136 10.08 7.89 -4.63
N GLY A 137 9.47 8.62 -5.57
CA GLY A 137 8.73 9.84 -5.27
C GLY A 137 7.63 9.60 -4.24
N TRP A 138 6.81 8.56 -4.43
CA TRP A 138 5.73 8.23 -3.51
C TRP A 138 6.24 7.70 -2.18
N LEU A 139 7.22 6.78 -2.21
CA LEU A 139 7.81 6.17 -1.01
C LEU A 139 8.51 7.19 -0.11
N LEU A 140 9.36 8.05 -0.71
CA LEU A 140 10.03 9.11 0.03
C LEU A 140 9.04 10.11 0.60
N SER A 141 7.97 10.44 -0.15
CA SER A 141 6.92 11.33 0.34
C SER A 141 6.13 10.72 1.50
N MET A 142 5.77 9.44 1.46
CA MET A 142 5.11 8.78 2.59
C MET A 142 5.98 8.87 3.85
N LEU A 143 7.28 8.58 3.75
CA LEU A 143 8.20 8.71 4.89
C LEU A 143 8.34 10.17 5.35
N MET A 144 8.39 11.13 4.40
CA MET A 144 8.48 12.55 4.76
C MET A 144 7.21 13.07 5.45
N VAL A 145 6.03 12.52 5.15
CA VAL A 145 4.79 12.79 5.91
C VAL A 145 4.95 12.35 7.37
N GLU A 146 5.61 11.23 7.63
CA GLU A 146 5.86 10.79 9.01
C GLU A 146 6.87 11.69 9.75
N ILE A 147 7.80 12.30 9.02
CA ILE A 147 8.79 13.22 9.59
C ILE A 147 8.21 14.63 9.77
N CYS A 148 7.45 15.12 8.77
CA CYS A 148 6.90 16.48 8.70
C CYS A 148 5.42 16.49 8.31
N PRO A 149 4.51 16.08 9.20
CA PRO A 149 3.08 15.97 8.88
C PRO A 149 2.39 17.29 8.53
N ASP A 150 2.90 18.40 9.02
CA ASP A 150 2.31 19.74 8.78
C ASP A 150 2.36 20.16 7.31
N LYS A 151 3.17 19.49 6.49
CA LYS A 151 3.33 19.74 5.05
C LYS A 151 2.92 18.51 4.21
N GLN A 152 2.09 17.65 4.79
CA GLN A 152 1.74 16.36 4.18
C GLN A 152 1.19 16.51 2.76
N ASP A 153 0.31 17.47 2.51
CA ASP A 153 -0.35 17.64 1.21
C ASP A 153 0.65 18.06 0.12
N GLU A 154 1.54 19.03 0.43
CA GLU A 154 2.59 19.50 -0.49
C GLU A 154 3.64 18.41 -0.74
N ILE A 155 4.00 17.65 0.29
CA ILE A 155 4.93 16.53 0.18
C ILE A 155 4.35 15.43 -0.72
N LEU A 156 3.11 15.02 -0.49
CA LEU A 156 2.42 14.00 -1.28
C LEU A 156 2.22 14.45 -2.74
N LYS A 157 1.88 15.72 -2.96
CA LYS A 157 1.79 16.28 -4.31
C LYS A 157 3.11 16.11 -5.07
N ARG A 158 4.23 16.50 -4.44
CA ARG A 158 5.56 16.32 -5.08
C ARG A 158 5.88 14.86 -5.33
N GLY A 159 5.54 13.96 -4.40
CA GLY A 159 5.70 12.52 -4.60
C GLY A 159 4.92 11.99 -5.80
N TYR A 160 3.70 12.47 -6.01
CA TYR A 160 2.90 12.14 -7.17
C TYR A 160 3.52 12.65 -8.47
N GLU A 161 3.98 13.91 -8.48
CA GLU A 161 4.57 14.60 -9.63
C GLU A 161 5.85 13.93 -10.15
N PHE A 162 6.66 13.27 -9.31
CA PHE A 162 7.83 12.51 -9.78
C PHE A 162 7.45 11.40 -10.78
N GLY A 163 6.33 10.70 -10.54
CA GLY A 163 5.82 9.72 -11.49
C GLY A 163 5.37 10.37 -12.81
N GLU A 164 4.67 11.52 -12.76
CA GLU A 164 4.31 12.27 -13.97
C GLU A 164 5.54 12.78 -14.72
N SER A 165 6.57 13.23 -13.99
CA SER A 165 7.83 13.67 -14.59
C SER A 165 8.48 12.56 -15.42
N SER A 166 8.38 11.30 -15.01
CA SER A 166 8.90 10.17 -15.77
C SER A 166 8.11 9.88 -17.05
N ILE A 167 6.79 10.17 -17.06
CA ILE A 167 5.97 10.09 -18.28
C ILE A 167 6.38 11.19 -19.26
N ILE A 168 6.48 12.43 -18.80
CA ILE A 168 6.90 13.60 -19.58
C ILE A 168 8.29 13.38 -20.17
N ALA A 169 9.20 12.83 -19.38
CA ALA A 169 10.54 12.50 -19.85
C ALA A 169 10.58 11.37 -20.89
N GLY A 170 9.53 10.54 -20.97
CA GLY A 170 9.45 9.40 -21.88
C GLY A 170 10.02 8.10 -21.29
N TYR A 171 10.28 8.06 -19.99
CA TYR A 171 10.91 6.93 -19.31
C TYR A 171 9.93 5.89 -18.77
N SER A 172 8.69 6.26 -18.51
CA SER A 172 7.66 5.35 -17.97
C SER A 172 6.33 5.55 -18.68
N TRP A 173 5.55 4.48 -18.73
CA TRP A 173 4.15 4.54 -19.09
C TRP A 173 3.31 4.93 -17.87
N TYR A 174 2.10 5.45 -18.09
CA TYR A 174 1.17 5.77 -17.01
C TYR A 174 0.91 4.53 -16.11
N SER A 175 0.66 3.38 -16.71
CA SER A 175 0.45 2.13 -15.97
C SER A 175 1.63 1.74 -15.08
N ASP A 176 2.88 1.96 -15.52
CA ASP A 176 4.08 1.69 -14.72
C ASP A 176 4.16 2.60 -13.50
N THR A 177 3.69 3.86 -13.63
CA THR A 177 3.69 4.82 -12.52
C THR A 177 2.65 4.46 -11.45
N GLN A 178 1.48 3.96 -11.84
CA GLN A 178 0.48 3.47 -10.89
C GLN A 178 1.03 2.29 -10.09
N ILE A 179 1.63 1.31 -10.76
CA ILE A 179 2.27 0.17 -10.11
C ILE A 179 3.40 0.62 -9.16
N GLY A 180 4.20 1.61 -9.59
CA GLY A 180 5.28 2.16 -8.76
C GLY A 180 4.76 2.75 -7.43
N ARG A 181 3.68 3.51 -7.47
CA ARG A 181 3.06 4.11 -6.27
C ARG A 181 2.40 3.04 -5.36
N ASP A 182 1.72 2.06 -5.95
CA ASP A 182 1.13 0.94 -5.20
C ASP A 182 2.24 0.09 -4.53
N LEU A 183 3.36 -0.16 -5.22
CA LEU A 183 4.53 -0.84 -4.68
C LEU A 183 5.18 -0.03 -3.55
N ALA A 184 5.26 1.29 -3.67
CA ALA A 184 5.78 2.17 -2.63
C ALA A 184 5.01 2.01 -1.31
N SER A 185 3.69 1.90 -1.38
CA SER A 185 2.85 1.66 -0.19
C SER A 185 3.17 0.30 0.46
N ALA A 186 3.38 -0.75 -0.35
CA ALA A 186 3.78 -2.07 0.16
C ALA A 186 5.19 -2.07 0.77
N LEU A 187 6.10 -1.24 0.23
CA LEU A 187 7.45 -1.06 0.80
C LEU A 187 7.42 -0.41 2.17
N MET A 188 6.52 0.54 2.43
CA MET A 188 6.36 1.12 3.77
C MET A 188 6.02 0.06 4.82
N ILE A 189 5.15 -0.91 4.49
CA ILE A 189 4.85 -2.05 5.38
C ILE A 189 6.11 -2.81 5.74
N TYR A 190 6.88 -3.19 4.72
CA TYR A 190 8.12 -3.96 4.90
C TYR A 190 9.09 -3.23 5.83
N ILE A 191 9.19 -1.92 5.69
CA ILE A 191 10.06 -1.05 6.46
C ILE A 191 9.60 -0.96 7.91
N HIS A 192 8.32 -0.71 8.17
CA HIS A 192 7.78 -0.65 9.54
C HIS A 192 7.88 -2.00 10.27
N ALA A 193 7.76 -3.10 9.53
CA ALA A 193 7.92 -4.45 10.09
C ALA A 193 9.39 -4.80 10.43
N MET A 194 10.38 -4.03 9.94
CA MET A 194 11.79 -4.25 10.26
C MET A 194 12.15 -3.72 11.64
N GLY A 195 12.82 -4.55 12.44
CA GLY A 195 13.32 -4.14 13.75
C GLY A 195 14.29 -2.95 13.66
N GLY A 196 14.04 -1.93 14.46
CA GLY A 196 14.90 -0.75 14.57
C GLY A 196 14.60 0.39 13.59
N PHE A 197 13.86 0.14 12.50
CA PHE A 197 13.56 1.19 11.52
C PHE A 197 12.61 2.27 12.10
N ASN A 198 11.59 1.90 12.85
CA ASN A 198 10.69 2.83 13.53
C ASN A 198 11.45 3.75 14.51
N GLN A 199 12.51 3.23 15.17
CA GLN A 199 13.37 4.06 15.99
C GLN A 199 14.16 5.08 15.15
N LEU A 200 14.66 4.68 13.99
CA LEU A 200 15.38 5.57 13.08
C LEU A 200 14.45 6.67 12.53
N ILE A 201 13.20 6.33 12.16
CA ILE A 201 12.17 7.32 11.76
C ILE A 201 11.92 8.32 12.89
N LYS A 202 11.80 7.83 14.14
CA LYS A 202 11.64 8.71 15.31
C LYS A 202 12.83 9.66 15.46
N MET A 203 14.06 9.18 15.34
CA MET A 203 15.26 10.01 15.41
C MET A 203 15.29 11.05 14.26
N ALA A 204 14.87 10.69 13.06
CA ALA A 204 14.75 11.61 11.93
C ALA A 204 13.72 12.72 12.18
N ARG A 205 12.57 12.36 12.79
CA ARG A 205 11.53 13.34 13.20
C ARG A 205 12.03 14.29 14.29
N ASP A 206 12.72 13.78 15.31
CA ASP A 206 13.30 14.59 16.39
C ASP A 206 14.38 15.54 15.83
N GLU A 207 15.19 15.06 14.87
CA GLU A 207 16.18 15.89 14.17
C GLU A 207 15.51 16.99 13.33
N TYR A 208 14.44 16.68 12.58
CA TYR A 208 13.69 17.68 11.83
C TYR A 208 13.11 18.75 12.77
N ASN A 209 12.47 18.36 13.86
CA ASN A 209 11.90 19.30 14.83
C ASN A 209 12.96 20.23 15.42
N THR A 210 14.15 19.71 15.69
CA THR A 210 15.28 20.50 16.19
C THR A 210 15.78 21.48 15.14
N LYS A 211 15.97 21.05 13.89
CA LYS A 211 16.52 21.87 12.82
C LYS A 211 15.54 22.92 12.29
N SER A 212 14.25 22.64 12.32
CA SER A 212 13.19 23.56 11.90
C SER A 212 12.78 24.56 12.99
N SER A 213 13.39 24.50 14.20
CA SER A 213 13.04 25.32 15.37
C SER A 213 11.55 25.17 15.77
N ARG A 214 10.95 24.04 15.48
CA ARG A 214 9.55 23.74 15.82
C ARG A 214 9.47 23.02 17.17
N ALA A 215 8.55 23.42 18.01
CA ALA A 215 8.12 22.60 19.14
C ALA A 215 7.51 21.31 18.58
N GLY A 216 7.99 20.16 19.03
CA GLY A 216 7.51 18.86 18.55
C GLY A 216 5.99 18.80 18.56
N THR A 217 5.41 18.38 17.45
CA THR A 217 3.97 18.17 17.33
C THR A 217 3.56 17.12 18.35
N ARG A 218 2.73 17.49 19.32
CA ARG A 218 2.07 16.49 20.17
C ARG A 218 1.11 15.72 19.28
N ALA A 219 1.33 14.42 19.18
CA ALA A 219 0.33 13.50 18.66
C ALA A 219 -0.95 13.69 19.50
N GLY A 220 -2.01 14.14 18.86
CA GLY A 220 -3.35 14.23 19.41
C GLY A 220 -4.23 13.17 18.73
N TYR A 221 -5.49 13.12 19.11
CA TYR A 221 -6.47 12.29 18.38
C TYR A 221 -6.46 12.67 16.90
N LEU A 222 -6.38 11.65 16.02
CA LEU A 222 -6.53 11.85 14.60
C LEU A 222 -7.95 12.32 14.34
N THR A 223 -8.10 13.59 13.98
CA THR A 223 -9.37 14.11 13.52
C THR A 223 -9.45 13.98 12.00
N TYR A 224 -10.65 13.97 11.48
CA TYR A 224 -10.91 13.97 10.03
C TYR A 224 -10.12 15.07 9.29
N GLU A 225 -10.03 16.26 9.87
CA GLU A 225 -9.32 17.41 9.31
C GLU A 225 -7.79 17.24 9.28
N SER A 226 -7.26 16.29 10.05
CA SER A 226 -5.82 16.02 10.10
C SER A 226 -5.35 14.99 9.08
N LEU A 227 -6.27 14.30 8.38
CA LEU A 227 -5.93 13.41 7.28
C LEU A 227 -5.42 14.20 6.06
N PRO A 228 -4.52 13.61 5.23
CA PRO A 228 -4.12 14.22 3.97
C PRO A 228 -5.34 14.50 3.08
N ASN A 229 -5.39 15.69 2.47
CA ASN A 229 -6.50 16.12 1.63
C ASN A 229 -6.27 15.72 0.17
N PRO A 230 -6.99 14.71 -0.38
CA PRO A 230 -6.77 14.21 -1.74
C PRO A 230 -6.93 15.27 -2.84
N VAL A 231 -7.73 16.29 -2.62
CA VAL A 231 -7.90 17.40 -3.59
C VAL A 231 -6.59 18.16 -3.83
N LYS A 232 -5.68 18.15 -2.86
CA LYS A 232 -4.44 18.93 -2.94
C LYS A 232 -3.28 18.17 -3.55
N TYR A 233 -3.30 16.83 -3.56
CA TYR A 233 -2.17 16.03 -4.00
C TYR A 233 -2.49 15.02 -5.10
N LEU A 234 -3.75 14.65 -5.31
CA LEU A 234 -4.17 13.82 -6.44
C LEU A 234 -4.66 14.70 -7.60
N PRO A 235 -4.55 14.21 -8.86
CA PRO A 235 -5.20 14.86 -9.98
C PRO A 235 -6.72 14.86 -9.82
N ALA A 236 -7.38 15.79 -10.49
CA ALA A 236 -8.84 15.75 -10.63
C ALA A 236 -9.28 14.46 -11.36
N PRO A 237 -10.52 13.97 -11.15
CA PRO A 237 -11.03 12.88 -11.95
C PRO A 237 -11.01 13.25 -13.45
N PRO A 238 -10.85 12.23 -14.34
CA PRO A 238 -10.76 12.47 -15.77
C PRO A 238 -11.94 13.28 -16.32
N GLU A 239 -11.63 14.28 -17.12
CA GLU A 239 -12.64 15.09 -17.82
C GLU A 239 -13.32 14.27 -18.92
N ASP A 240 -14.59 14.58 -19.17
CA ASP A 240 -15.33 14.02 -20.29
C ASP A 240 -14.56 14.27 -21.60
N GLN A 241 -14.57 13.29 -22.49
CA GLN A 241 -13.86 13.31 -23.78
C GLN A 241 -12.33 13.20 -23.69
N SER A 242 -11.75 13.10 -22.48
CA SER A 242 -10.34 12.77 -22.32
C SER A 242 -10.09 11.29 -22.65
N VAL A 243 -8.85 10.96 -23.02
CA VAL A 243 -8.46 9.56 -23.27
C VAL A 243 -8.53 8.75 -21.97
N LEU A 244 -8.19 9.33 -20.84
CA LEU A 244 -8.30 8.69 -19.54
C LEU A 244 -9.76 8.38 -19.19
N PHE A 245 -10.71 9.24 -19.57
CA PHE A 245 -12.13 8.93 -19.40
C PHE A 245 -12.60 7.82 -20.37
N ALA A 246 -12.09 7.81 -21.61
CA ALA A 246 -12.34 6.70 -22.54
C ALA A 246 -11.81 5.35 -21.99
N TYR A 247 -10.66 5.38 -21.31
CA TYR A 247 -10.15 4.22 -20.59
C TYR A 247 -11.07 3.81 -19.43
N ASP A 248 -11.54 4.74 -18.61
CA ASP A 248 -12.53 4.49 -17.54
C ASP A 248 -13.78 3.82 -18.09
N MET A 249 -14.31 4.31 -19.21
CA MET A 249 -15.47 3.70 -19.88
C MET A 249 -15.17 2.27 -20.36
N ASN A 250 -13.99 2.05 -20.92
CA ASN A 250 -13.61 0.72 -21.38
C ASN A 250 -13.49 -0.26 -20.20
N GLN A 251 -12.85 0.15 -19.09
CA GLN A 251 -12.74 -0.69 -17.89
C GLN A 251 -14.11 -0.96 -17.25
N TYR A 252 -15.02 0.01 -17.29
CA TYR A 252 -16.41 -0.20 -16.89
C TYR A 252 -17.08 -1.28 -17.75
N ASN A 253 -16.94 -1.20 -19.08
CA ASN A 253 -17.52 -2.17 -20.01
C ASN A 253 -16.91 -3.57 -19.86
N GLU A 254 -15.58 -3.66 -19.70
CA GLU A 254 -14.91 -4.93 -19.40
C GLU A 254 -15.39 -5.51 -18.07
N GLY A 255 -15.52 -4.69 -17.03
CA GLY A 255 -16.07 -5.07 -15.74
C GLY A 255 -17.48 -5.64 -15.89
N ARG A 256 -18.33 -4.95 -16.65
CA ARG A 256 -19.69 -5.37 -16.94
C ARG A 256 -19.73 -6.74 -17.64
N SER A 257 -18.84 -6.99 -18.58
CA SER A 257 -18.75 -8.30 -19.26
C SER A 257 -18.37 -9.45 -18.33
N LYS A 258 -17.69 -9.15 -17.21
CA LYS A 258 -17.26 -10.15 -16.22
C LYS A 258 -18.32 -10.48 -15.18
N ARG A 259 -19.45 -9.75 -15.12
CA ARG A 259 -20.46 -9.90 -14.05
C ARG A 259 -21.06 -11.32 -13.95
N THR A 260 -21.11 -12.08 -15.04
CA THR A 260 -21.62 -13.47 -15.07
C THR A 260 -20.55 -14.53 -14.77
N THR A 261 -19.30 -14.16 -14.67
CA THR A 261 -18.17 -15.05 -14.37
C THR A 261 -17.99 -15.27 -12.87
N ASP A 262 -17.09 -16.18 -12.47
CA ASP A 262 -16.73 -16.36 -11.06
C ASP A 262 -16.12 -15.09 -10.44
N ARG A 263 -15.35 -14.33 -11.24
CA ARG A 263 -14.85 -13.02 -10.80
C ARG A 263 -16.00 -12.01 -10.58
N GLY A 264 -17.05 -12.09 -11.38
CA GLY A 264 -18.28 -11.30 -11.18
C GLY A 264 -19.04 -11.71 -9.92
N LYS A 265 -19.13 -13.01 -9.61
CA LYS A 265 -19.73 -13.48 -8.35
C LYS A 265 -18.96 -12.96 -7.15
N GLN A 266 -17.62 -13.02 -7.18
CA GLN A 266 -16.77 -12.41 -6.15
C GLN A 266 -17.03 -10.90 -6.03
N ALA A 267 -17.10 -10.18 -7.16
CA ALA A 267 -17.37 -8.74 -7.15
C ALA A 267 -18.76 -8.40 -6.56
N LYS A 268 -19.75 -9.26 -6.75
CA LYS A 268 -21.06 -9.11 -6.11
C LYS A 268 -20.96 -9.29 -4.60
N SER A 269 -20.25 -10.31 -4.14
CA SER A 269 -20.03 -10.53 -2.70
C SER A 269 -19.22 -9.37 -2.09
N ASP A 270 -18.23 -8.83 -2.80
CA ASP A 270 -17.41 -7.70 -2.39
C ASP A 270 -18.19 -6.35 -2.32
N CYS A 271 -19.46 -6.32 -2.69
CA CYS A 271 -20.34 -5.18 -2.43
C CYS A 271 -20.79 -5.09 -0.96
N ASP A 272 -20.73 -6.19 -0.23
CA ASP A 272 -20.93 -6.20 1.22
C ASP A 272 -19.73 -5.54 1.91
N ASP A 273 -20.00 -4.46 2.64
CA ASP A 273 -18.97 -3.71 3.39
C ASP A 273 -19.13 -3.87 4.90
N SER A 274 -19.91 -4.87 5.32
CA SER A 274 -20.01 -5.22 6.74
C SER A 274 -18.66 -5.69 7.29
N MET A 275 -18.41 -5.42 8.57
CA MET A 275 -17.18 -5.85 9.23
C MET A 275 -17.00 -7.36 9.21
N ASP A 276 -18.08 -8.13 9.35
CA ASP A 276 -18.04 -9.58 9.30
C ASP A 276 -17.57 -10.08 7.93
N TYR A 277 -18.09 -9.50 6.85
CA TYR A 277 -17.66 -9.83 5.50
C TYR A 277 -16.18 -9.44 5.26
N ILE A 278 -15.81 -8.21 5.60
CA ILE A 278 -14.42 -7.72 5.45
C ILE A 278 -13.45 -8.63 6.22
N CYS A 279 -13.74 -8.95 7.47
CA CYS A 279 -12.91 -9.86 8.26
C CYS A 279 -12.82 -11.25 7.62
N SER A 280 -13.95 -11.77 7.08
CA SER A 280 -13.99 -13.09 6.44
C SER A 280 -13.09 -13.19 5.22
N ILE A 281 -13.12 -12.18 4.33
CA ILE A 281 -12.35 -12.20 3.07
C ILE A 281 -10.85 -12.01 3.27
N PHE A 282 -10.45 -11.30 4.33
CA PHE A 282 -9.03 -11.16 4.66
C PHE A 282 -8.49 -12.30 5.52
N SER A 283 -9.32 -13.03 6.26
CA SER A 283 -8.89 -14.13 7.15
C SER A 283 -8.04 -15.17 6.44
N SER A 284 -8.46 -15.60 5.24
CA SER A 284 -7.72 -16.61 4.46
C SER A 284 -6.36 -16.09 4.00
N ALA A 285 -6.30 -14.87 3.47
CA ALA A 285 -5.05 -14.23 3.01
C ALA A 285 -4.11 -13.96 4.18
N PHE A 286 -4.65 -13.53 5.32
CA PHE A 286 -3.92 -13.24 6.55
C PHE A 286 -3.40 -14.50 7.26
N GLY A 287 -4.05 -15.67 7.03
CA GLY A 287 -3.66 -16.95 7.61
C GLY A 287 -4.17 -17.18 9.03
N ARG A 288 -5.15 -16.38 9.49
CA ARG A 288 -5.83 -16.54 10.78
C ARG A 288 -7.25 -15.97 10.68
N THR A 289 -8.22 -16.59 11.35
CA THR A 289 -9.58 -16.05 11.44
C THR A 289 -9.58 -14.74 12.20
N ILE A 290 -10.07 -13.69 11.54
CA ILE A 290 -10.23 -12.35 12.11
C ILE A 290 -11.68 -12.21 12.56
N SER A 291 -11.89 -12.00 13.86
CA SER A 291 -13.22 -11.75 14.42
C SER A 291 -13.09 -11.14 15.82
N GLU A 292 -14.14 -10.50 16.30
CA GLU A 292 -14.21 -9.93 17.64
C GLU A 292 -13.88 -10.96 18.74
N ASN A 293 -14.30 -12.21 18.56
CA ASN A 293 -14.08 -13.28 19.55
C ASN A 293 -12.67 -13.90 19.49
N ASN A 294 -12.08 -14.03 18.29
CA ASN A 294 -10.80 -14.76 18.12
C ASN A 294 -9.57 -13.85 18.13
N THR A 295 -9.73 -12.62 17.65
CA THR A 295 -8.65 -11.65 17.47
C THR A 295 -9.17 -10.23 17.76
N PRO A 296 -9.62 -9.95 19.01
CA PRO A 296 -10.29 -8.69 19.35
C PRO A 296 -9.43 -7.45 19.05
N GLU A 297 -8.11 -7.51 19.27
CA GLU A 297 -7.23 -6.36 19.05
C GLU A 297 -7.03 -6.09 17.54
N ILE A 298 -6.94 -7.14 16.73
CA ILE A 298 -6.88 -7.02 15.27
C ILE A 298 -8.23 -6.53 14.72
N TYR A 299 -9.34 -7.08 15.22
CA TYR A 299 -10.69 -6.69 14.82
C TYR A 299 -10.95 -5.20 15.08
N GLU A 300 -10.64 -4.72 16.29
CA GLU A 300 -10.77 -3.32 16.66
C GLU A 300 -9.90 -2.40 15.79
N LEU A 301 -8.66 -2.80 15.52
CA LEU A 301 -7.77 -2.04 14.65
C LEU A 301 -8.33 -1.90 13.25
N ILE A 302 -8.82 -2.99 12.65
CA ILE A 302 -9.40 -2.99 11.30
C ILE A 302 -10.67 -2.13 11.26
N HIS A 303 -11.50 -2.18 12.30
CA HIS A 303 -12.70 -1.36 12.39
C HIS A 303 -12.36 0.14 12.31
N ARG A 304 -11.41 0.59 13.12
CA ARG A 304 -10.95 2.00 13.11
C ARG A 304 -10.32 2.42 11.79
N VAL A 305 -9.47 1.55 11.24
CA VAL A 305 -8.78 1.79 9.95
C VAL A 305 -9.77 1.90 8.80
N ARG A 306 -10.82 1.06 8.79
CA ARG A 306 -11.90 1.13 7.78
C ARG A 306 -12.59 2.50 7.80
N ASP A 307 -12.97 2.98 8.98
CA ASP A 307 -13.69 4.23 9.12
C ASP A 307 -12.80 5.43 8.71
N LEU A 308 -11.53 5.44 9.12
CA LEU A 308 -10.58 6.47 8.73
C LEU A 308 -10.32 6.49 7.22
N ALA A 309 -10.20 5.33 6.58
CA ALA A 309 -10.02 5.26 5.12
C ALA A 309 -11.23 5.81 4.36
N ASN A 310 -12.44 5.54 4.83
CA ASN A 310 -13.65 6.11 4.24
C ASN A 310 -13.70 7.63 4.41
N GLN A 311 -13.36 8.12 5.62
CA GLN A 311 -13.29 9.55 5.92
C GLN A 311 -12.24 10.27 5.06
N SER A 312 -11.09 9.65 4.78
CA SER A 312 -10.02 10.24 3.96
C SER A 312 -10.47 10.58 2.52
N CYS A 313 -11.51 9.92 2.03
CA CYS A 313 -12.09 10.18 0.70
C CYS A 313 -13.14 11.31 0.68
N THR A 314 -13.68 11.69 1.84
CA THR A 314 -14.90 12.53 1.93
C THR A 314 -14.70 13.89 1.29
N VAL A 315 -13.62 14.62 1.62
CA VAL A 315 -13.37 15.95 1.08
C VAL A 315 -13.33 15.96 -0.44
N ALA A 316 -12.67 14.97 -1.05
CA ALA A 316 -12.58 14.89 -2.50
C ALA A 316 -13.92 14.44 -3.14
N LYS A 317 -14.68 13.57 -2.48
CA LYS A 317 -16.03 13.19 -2.93
C LYS A 317 -16.98 14.38 -2.98
N GLU A 318 -16.97 15.21 -1.95
CA GLU A 318 -17.78 16.44 -1.87
C GLU A 318 -17.30 17.49 -2.87
N HIS A 319 -15.96 17.64 -3.02
CA HIS A 319 -15.38 18.65 -3.91
C HIS A 319 -15.65 18.36 -5.37
N TYR A 320 -15.45 17.13 -5.84
CA TYR A 320 -15.59 16.76 -7.25
C TYR A 320 -17.01 16.33 -7.58
N ASN A 321 -17.75 15.80 -6.64
CA ASN A 321 -19.10 15.24 -6.79
C ASN A 321 -19.27 14.46 -8.10
N ARG A 322 -18.27 13.62 -8.43
CA ARG A 322 -18.24 12.86 -9.69
C ARG A 322 -19.40 11.89 -9.77
N VAL A 323 -20.18 11.98 -10.85
CA VAL A 323 -21.31 11.08 -11.09
C VAL A 323 -20.82 9.64 -11.26
N ARG A 324 -21.45 8.72 -10.56
CA ARG A 324 -21.11 7.28 -10.62
C ARG A 324 -21.45 6.68 -11.98
N PRO A 325 -20.72 5.60 -12.43
CA PRO A 325 -20.94 5.00 -13.75
C PRO A 325 -22.39 4.60 -13.99
N TYR A 326 -23.02 3.87 -13.05
CA TYR A 326 -24.39 3.38 -13.21
C TYR A 326 -25.43 4.52 -13.33
N VAL A 327 -25.23 5.62 -12.60
CA VAL A 327 -26.09 6.82 -12.73
C VAL A 327 -25.88 7.46 -14.09
N ARG A 328 -24.61 7.67 -14.47
CA ARG A 328 -24.23 8.33 -15.71
C ARG A 328 -24.73 7.60 -16.97
N PHE A 329 -24.65 6.28 -16.96
CA PHE A 329 -25.01 5.46 -18.13
C PHE A 329 -26.44 4.89 -18.05
N HIS A 330 -27.21 5.24 -17.00
CA HIS A 330 -28.57 4.69 -16.76
C HIS A 330 -28.57 3.16 -16.80
N ASP A 331 -27.57 2.53 -16.18
CA ASP A 331 -27.36 1.10 -16.16
C ASP A 331 -27.45 0.59 -14.70
N SER A 332 -27.76 -0.68 -14.51
CA SER A 332 -27.78 -1.27 -13.18
C SER A 332 -26.41 -1.83 -12.79
N THR A 333 -26.09 -1.72 -11.51
CA THR A 333 -24.95 -2.40 -10.92
C THR A 333 -25.21 -3.91 -10.77
N ILE A 334 -24.20 -4.66 -10.34
CA ILE A 334 -24.36 -6.08 -10.01
C ILE A 334 -25.16 -6.30 -8.70
N TYR A 335 -25.29 -5.25 -7.87
CA TYR A 335 -25.99 -5.26 -6.58
C TYR A 335 -26.85 -3.99 -6.45
N PRO A 336 -28.08 -3.98 -7.06
CA PRO A 336 -28.90 -2.78 -7.17
C PRO A 336 -29.41 -2.20 -5.85
N ASP A 337 -29.46 -3.00 -4.78
CA ASP A 337 -30.08 -2.60 -3.51
C ASP A 337 -29.42 -1.36 -2.86
N ALA A 338 -28.13 -1.12 -3.16
CA ALA A 338 -27.38 0.03 -2.65
C ALA A 338 -27.32 1.23 -3.62
N GLU A 339 -27.96 1.15 -4.79
CA GLU A 339 -27.86 2.20 -5.82
C GLU A 339 -28.48 3.52 -5.36
N ALA A 340 -29.65 3.47 -4.74
CA ALA A 340 -30.35 4.67 -4.30
C ALA A 340 -29.57 5.45 -3.23
N ASP A 341 -28.95 4.75 -2.29
CA ASP A 341 -28.20 5.36 -1.20
C ASP A 341 -26.88 5.99 -1.66
N LEU A 342 -26.35 5.50 -2.79
CA LEU A 342 -25.05 5.94 -3.31
C LEU A 342 -25.16 6.89 -4.50
N ALA A 343 -26.34 7.11 -5.08
CA ALA A 343 -26.52 7.90 -6.29
C ALA A 343 -26.01 9.35 -6.16
N ASP A 344 -26.25 9.96 -5.01
CA ASP A 344 -25.86 11.34 -4.71
C ASP A 344 -24.50 11.45 -3.96
N ASN A 345 -23.83 10.32 -3.76
CA ASN A 345 -22.50 10.27 -3.12
C ASN A 345 -21.42 10.21 -4.19
N GLY A 346 -20.55 11.21 -4.26
CA GLY A 346 -19.49 11.33 -5.26
C GLY A 346 -18.67 10.05 -5.46
N SER A 347 -18.39 9.72 -6.73
CA SER A 347 -17.67 8.51 -7.10
C SER A 347 -16.17 8.56 -6.77
N TYR A 348 -15.54 9.72 -6.83
CA TYR A 348 -14.08 9.89 -6.76
C TYR A 348 -13.62 10.51 -5.44
N PRO A 349 -12.63 9.93 -4.73
CA PRO A 349 -12.05 8.59 -4.89
C PRO A 349 -12.97 7.46 -4.38
N SER A 350 -12.67 6.19 -4.72
CA SER A 350 -13.43 5.06 -4.22
C SER A 350 -13.13 4.76 -2.74
N GLY A 351 -14.13 4.91 -1.87
CA GLY A 351 -14.01 4.57 -0.44
C GLY A 351 -13.74 3.08 -0.21
N HIS A 352 -14.41 2.19 -0.95
CA HIS A 352 -14.17 0.73 -0.86
C HIS A 352 -12.72 0.37 -1.26
N ALA A 353 -12.17 0.99 -2.31
CA ALA A 353 -10.77 0.77 -2.68
C ALA A 353 -9.82 1.31 -1.60
N ALA A 354 -10.14 2.47 -1.01
CA ALA A 354 -9.34 3.05 0.05
C ALA A 354 -9.32 2.18 1.31
N PHE A 355 -10.48 1.75 1.83
CA PHE A 355 -10.45 0.95 3.05
C PHE A 355 -9.94 -0.47 2.81
N GLY A 356 -10.26 -1.10 1.68
CA GLY A 356 -9.69 -2.41 1.34
C GLY A 356 -8.16 -2.37 1.26
N TRP A 357 -7.60 -1.32 0.66
CA TRP A 357 -6.15 -1.15 0.57
C TRP A 357 -5.52 -0.83 1.94
N LEU A 358 -6.11 0.09 2.72
CA LEU A 358 -5.57 0.45 4.04
C LEU A 358 -5.64 -0.72 5.03
N ILE A 359 -6.71 -1.52 5.00
CA ILE A 359 -6.79 -2.77 5.76
C ILE A 359 -5.71 -3.74 5.32
N GLY A 360 -5.51 -3.90 4.00
CA GLY A 360 -4.45 -4.74 3.46
C GLY A 360 -3.06 -4.32 3.95
N LEU A 361 -2.75 -3.01 3.92
CA LEU A 361 -1.51 -2.45 4.44
C LEU A 361 -1.34 -2.78 5.94
N THR A 362 -2.36 -2.51 6.75
CA THR A 362 -2.35 -2.73 8.20
C THR A 362 -2.19 -4.22 8.56
N LEU A 363 -2.93 -5.12 7.91
CA LEU A 363 -2.82 -6.56 8.13
C LEU A 363 -1.45 -7.11 7.70
N SER A 364 -0.89 -6.57 6.61
CA SER A 364 0.44 -6.97 6.13
C SER A 364 1.55 -6.55 7.08
N GLU A 365 1.39 -5.46 7.82
CA GLU A 365 2.33 -5.05 8.86
C GLU A 365 2.26 -5.97 10.09
N ILE A 366 1.07 -6.46 10.44
CA ILE A 366 0.90 -7.45 11.50
C ILE A 366 1.50 -8.82 11.09
N ASN A 367 1.28 -9.24 9.83
CA ASN A 367 1.79 -10.49 9.28
C ASN A 367 2.54 -10.30 7.95
N PRO A 368 3.78 -9.78 7.96
CA PRO A 368 4.55 -9.50 6.74
C PRO A 368 4.81 -10.74 5.87
N SER A 369 4.81 -11.93 6.47
CA SER A 369 5.00 -13.19 5.72
C SER A 369 3.86 -13.50 4.74
N LYS A 370 2.73 -12.81 4.87
CA LYS A 370 1.55 -12.94 4.02
C LYS A 370 1.26 -11.70 3.16
N LEU A 371 2.19 -10.74 3.13
CA LEU A 371 2.03 -9.47 2.42
C LEU A 371 1.45 -9.66 1.01
N SER A 372 2.05 -10.49 0.17
CA SER A 372 1.61 -10.67 -1.21
C SER A 372 0.16 -11.18 -1.31
N ALA A 373 -0.23 -12.14 -0.46
CA ALA A 373 -1.60 -12.67 -0.47
C ALA A 373 -2.62 -11.64 0.02
N ILE A 374 -2.28 -10.91 1.08
CA ILE A 374 -3.13 -9.86 1.65
C ILE A 374 -3.31 -8.71 0.66
N MET A 375 -2.21 -8.22 0.08
CA MET A 375 -2.23 -7.09 -0.84
C MET A 375 -2.90 -7.44 -2.18
N ASN A 376 -2.74 -8.68 -2.67
CA ASN A 376 -3.51 -9.15 -3.82
C ASN A 376 -5.02 -9.13 -3.53
N ARG A 377 -5.45 -9.61 -2.36
CA ARG A 377 -6.86 -9.58 -1.98
C ARG A 377 -7.40 -8.14 -1.85
N ALA A 378 -6.60 -7.25 -1.28
CA ALA A 378 -6.93 -5.82 -1.17
C ALA A 378 -7.09 -5.16 -2.56
N TYR A 379 -6.19 -5.48 -3.48
CA TYR A 379 -6.26 -5.02 -4.87
C TYR A 379 -7.55 -5.52 -5.55
N GLU A 380 -7.83 -6.82 -5.46
CA GLU A 380 -9.05 -7.43 -6.03
C GLU A 380 -10.34 -6.83 -5.46
N TYR A 381 -10.36 -6.54 -4.15
CA TYR A 381 -11.50 -5.94 -3.47
C TYR A 381 -11.83 -4.55 -4.05
N GLY A 382 -10.82 -3.71 -4.26
CA GLY A 382 -10.99 -2.43 -4.95
C GLY A 382 -11.47 -2.61 -6.40
N MET A 383 -10.86 -3.53 -7.15
CA MET A 383 -11.24 -3.83 -8.55
C MET A 383 -12.65 -4.38 -8.69
N SER A 384 -13.19 -5.01 -7.65
CA SER A 384 -14.58 -5.47 -7.61
C SER A 384 -15.57 -4.33 -7.82
N ARG A 385 -15.21 -3.08 -7.46
CA ARG A 385 -16.10 -1.92 -7.61
C ARG A 385 -16.26 -1.49 -9.07
N VAL A 386 -15.23 -1.70 -9.91
CA VAL A 386 -15.31 -1.47 -11.36
C VAL A 386 -16.22 -2.53 -11.99
N ILE A 387 -16.03 -3.80 -11.64
CA ILE A 387 -16.84 -4.92 -12.15
C ILE A 387 -18.31 -4.76 -11.73
N ALA A 388 -18.53 -4.39 -10.48
CA ALA A 388 -19.85 -4.15 -9.94
C ALA A 388 -20.58 -2.97 -10.61
N GLY A 389 -19.83 -1.97 -11.11
CA GLY A 389 -20.37 -0.80 -11.79
C GLY A 389 -20.59 0.43 -10.91
N TYR A 390 -20.03 0.43 -9.70
CA TYR A 390 -20.14 1.54 -8.77
C TYR A 390 -19.12 2.63 -8.97
N HIS A 391 -17.94 2.28 -9.52
CA HIS A 391 -16.79 3.16 -9.67
C HIS A 391 -16.12 2.99 -11.02
N PHE A 392 -15.49 4.07 -11.49
CA PHE A 392 -14.54 4.04 -12.58
C PHE A 392 -13.19 3.50 -12.11
N GLN A 393 -12.34 3.11 -13.05
CA GLN A 393 -10.97 2.64 -12.73
C GLN A 393 -10.16 3.72 -12.03
N SER A 394 -10.21 4.96 -12.52
CA SER A 394 -9.50 6.09 -11.92
C SER A 394 -9.96 6.41 -10.48
N ASP A 395 -11.23 6.16 -10.14
CA ASP A 395 -11.72 6.30 -8.76
C ASP A 395 -11.04 5.28 -7.83
N VAL A 396 -10.87 4.05 -8.32
CA VAL A 396 -10.26 2.94 -7.57
C VAL A 396 -8.76 3.18 -7.38
N ASP A 397 -8.06 3.63 -8.43
CA ASP A 397 -6.64 3.97 -8.36
C ASP A 397 -6.39 5.11 -7.37
N ALA A 398 -7.19 6.18 -7.44
CA ALA A 398 -7.13 7.29 -6.48
C ALA A 398 -7.45 6.83 -5.04
N GLY A 399 -8.37 5.89 -4.86
CA GLY A 399 -8.69 5.32 -3.55
C GLY A 399 -7.50 4.63 -2.90
N ARG A 400 -6.70 3.85 -3.67
CA ARG A 400 -5.49 3.22 -3.15
C ARG A 400 -4.42 4.24 -2.76
N LEU A 401 -4.23 5.29 -3.55
CA LEU A 401 -3.28 6.37 -3.23
C LEU A 401 -3.72 7.14 -1.98
N THR A 402 -5.01 7.40 -1.84
CA THR A 402 -5.58 8.02 -0.63
C THR A 402 -5.30 7.16 0.60
N ALA A 403 -5.45 5.84 0.48
CA ALA A 403 -5.13 4.90 1.55
C ALA A 403 -3.64 4.89 1.92
N GLY A 404 -2.74 4.92 0.92
CA GLY A 404 -1.29 5.01 1.16
C GLY A 404 -0.90 6.28 1.92
N ALA A 405 -1.47 7.42 1.52
CA ALA A 405 -1.26 8.70 2.22
C ALA A 405 -1.80 8.66 3.66
N ALA A 406 -2.99 8.09 3.87
CA ALA A 406 -3.57 7.90 5.20
C ALA A 406 -2.72 6.94 6.06
N PHE A 407 -2.17 5.87 5.48
CA PHE A 407 -1.28 4.93 6.15
C PHE A 407 -0.04 5.63 6.71
N ALA A 408 0.64 6.44 5.91
CA ALA A 408 1.78 7.23 6.36
C ALA A 408 1.39 8.20 7.51
N ARG A 409 0.23 8.84 7.39
CA ARG A 409 -0.27 9.77 8.42
C ARG A 409 -0.60 9.06 9.74
N LEU A 410 -1.13 7.84 9.69
CA LEU A 410 -1.45 7.03 10.87
C LEU A 410 -0.21 6.67 11.70
N HIS A 411 0.95 6.47 11.08
CA HIS A 411 2.19 6.07 11.76
C HIS A 411 2.85 7.15 12.63
N ILE A 412 2.24 8.33 12.71
CA ILE A 412 2.64 9.35 13.70
C ILE A 412 1.67 9.48 14.86
N GLU A 413 0.54 8.76 14.81
CA GLU A 413 -0.49 8.82 15.84
C GLU A 413 -0.26 7.75 16.92
N SER A 414 -0.07 8.18 18.15
CA SER A 414 0.21 7.28 19.27
C SER A 414 -0.88 6.23 19.48
N GLU A 415 -2.14 6.60 19.32
CA GLU A 415 -3.27 5.67 19.50
C GLU A 415 -3.31 4.57 18.44
N PHE A 416 -2.99 4.90 17.18
CA PHE A 416 -2.87 3.90 16.14
C PHE A 416 -1.71 2.94 16.43
N LEU A 417 -0.54 3.48 16.78
CA LEU A 417 0.65 2.68 17.08
C LEU A 417 0.44 1.78 18.31
N ASP A 418 -0.23 2.28 19.35
CA ASP A 418 -0.58 1.50 20.53
C ASP A 418 -1.54 0.35 20.20
N GLN A 419 -2.55 0.59 19.35
CA GLN A 419 -3.48 -0.45 18.92
C GLN A 419 -2.82 -1.46 17.97
N LEU A 420 -1.96 -0.98 17.07
CA LEU A 420 -1.16 -1.84 16.18
C LEU A 420 -0.23 -2.76 16.99
N ASP A 421 0.44 -2.24 18.03
CA ASP A 421 1.30 -3.05 18.90
C ASP A 421 0.50 -4.13 19.66
N LYS A 422 -0.72 -3.82 20.13
CA LYS A 422 -1.61 -4.83 20.71
C LYS A 422 -1.99 -5.90 19.70
N ALA A 423 -2.38 -5.52 18.49
CA ALA A 423 -2.72 -6.44 17.41
C ALA A 423 -1.53 -7.34 17.01
N ILE A 424 -0.31 -6.78 16.94
CA ILE A 424 0.92 -7.56 16.70
C ILE A 424 1.20 -8.53 17.84
N LYS A 425 1.01 -8.12 19.09
CA LYS A 425 1.17 -8.99 20.27
C LYS A 425 0.16 -10.13 20.27
N GLU A 426 -1.11 -9.82 19.97
CA GLU A 426 -2.17 -10.82 19.82
C GLU A 426 -1.83 -11.83 18.71
N PHE A 427 -1.36 -11.34 17.55
CA PHE A 427 -0.94 -12.23 16.46
C PHE A 427 0.24 -13.12 16.85
N LYS A 428 1.26 -12.60 17.55
CA LYS A 428 2.46 -13.34 17.99
C LYS A 428 2.21 -14.24 19.20
N GLY A 429 1.36 -13.83 20.12
CA GLY A 429 1.15 -14.49 21.41
C GLY A 429 0.04 -15.51 21.42
N GLY A 430 -0.77 -15.57 20.38
CA GLY A 430 -2.00 -16.29 20.52
C GLY A 430 -2.35 -17.24 19.39
N SER A 431 -2.34 -18.48 19.72
CA SER A 431 -3.56 -19.25 19.60
C SER A 431 -4.36 -19.12 20.89
N SER A 432 -5.02 -18.03 21.16
CA SER A 432 -5.95 -17.92 22.28
C SER A 432 -7.36 -18.36 21.92
N GLY A 433 -7.47 -19.48 21.22
CA GLY A 433 -8.71 -20.26 21.07
C GLY A 433 -8.76 -21.48 21.99
N VAL A 434 -7.75 -21.65 22.86
CA VAL A 434 -7.78 -22.59 23.97
C VAL A 434 -7.47 -21.80 25.23
N ARG A 435 -8.41 -21.76 26.17
CA ARG A 435 -8.12 -21.32 27.55
C ARG A 435 -6.76 -21.87 27.95
N GLY A 436 -5.86 -20.98 28.33
CA GLY A 436 -4.51 -21.36 28.70
C GLY A 436 -4.50 -22.47 29.71
N VAL A 437 -4.26 -23.67 29.25
CA VAL A 437 -3.64 -24.69 30.12
C VAL A 437 -2.26 -24.13 30.34
N THR A 438 -1.97 -23.67 31.53
CA THR A 438 -0.63 -23.20 31.90
C THR A 438 0.39 -24.26 31.49
N ALA A 439 1.61 -23.86 31.13
CA ALA A 439 2.64 -24.83 30.71
C ALA A 439 2.79 -25.98 31.73
N ASP A 440 2.45 -25.76 32.99
CA ASP A 440 2.41 -26.75 34.07
C ASP A 440 1.22 -27.72 33.97
N GLU A 441 0.02 -27.28 33.51
CA GLU A 441 -1.14 -28.16 33.33
C GLU A 441 -1.02 -28.99 32.05
N ALA A 442 -0.50 -28.46 30.94
CA ALA A 442 -0.21 -29.21 29.73
C ALA A 442 0.90 -30.24 29.97
N ALA A 443 1.92 -29.90 30.77
CA ALA A 443 2.97 -30.82 31.16
C ALA A 443 2.45 -31.90 32.11
N SER A 444 1.44 -31.63 32.94
CA SER A 444 0.87 -32.60 33.89
C SER A 444 -0.07 -33.62 33.24
N SER A 445 -0.70 -33.28 32.11
CA SER A 445 -1.61 -34.15 31.35
C SER A 445 -0.92 -34.96 30.24
N ALA A 446 0.33 -34.63 29.90
CA ALA A 446 1.06 -35.28 28.84
C ALA A 446 1.40 -36.77 29.25
N PRO A 447 1.35 -37.69 28.28
CA PRO A 447 1.73 -39.08 28.53
C PRO A 447 3.21 -39.18 28.93
N PHE A 448 3.53 -40.20 29.73
CA PHE A 448 4.90 -40.53 30.09
C PHE A 448 5.57 -41.42 29.02
N TYR A 449 6.84 -41.22 28.83
CA TYR A 449 7.69 -42.02 27.95
C TYR A 449 8.94 -42.47 28.68
N THR A 450 9.43 -43.64 28.32
CA THR A 450 10.79 -44.09 28.75
C THR A 450 11.84 -43.22 28.04
N LEU A 451 13.09 -43.26 28.50
CA LEU A 451 14.20 -42.59 27.79
C LEU A 451 14.44 -43.16 26.38
N GLY A 452 13.97 -44.38 26.11
CA GLY A 452 14.00 -45.01 24.79
C GLY A 452 12.80 -44.65 23.90
N GLY A 453 11.94 -43.68 24.29
CA GLY A 453 10.81 -43.19 23.48
C GLY A 453 9.53 -44.05 23.53
N VAL A 454 9.48 -45.09 24.36
CA VAL A 454 8.29 -45.94 24.51
C VAL A 454 7.26 -45.21 25.39
N ARG A 455 6.05 -45.04 24.87
CA ARG A 455 4.92 -44.45 25.61
C ARG A 455 4.45 -45.39 26.70
N LEU A 456 4.15 -44.85 27.88
CA LEU A 456 3.56 -45.57 28.99
C LEU A 456 2.09 -45.26 29.12
N ASP A 457 1.28 -46.32 29.31
CA ASP A 457 -0.19 -46.21 29.41
C ASP A 457 -0.67 -45.61 30.74
N ALA A 458 0.25 -45.53 31.73
CA ALA A 458 -0.02 -44.95 33.04
C ALA A 458 1.19 -44.25 33.60
N LYS A 459 1.00 -43.47 34.68
CA LYS A 459 2.09 -42.81 35.43
C LYS A 459 3.07 -43.87 35.95
N PRO A 460 4.40 -43.69 35.72
CA PRO A 460 5.40 -44.68 36.12
C PRO A 460 5.36 -44.99 37.61
N THR A 461 5.36 -46.27 37.94
CA THR A 461 5.40 -46.78 39.35
C THR A 461 6.80 -47.17 39.78
N GLN A 462 7.66 -47.52 38.83
CA GLN A 462 9.06 -47.93 39.13
C GLN A 462 9.99 -46.72 39.23
N ARG A 463 11.06 -46.86 39.99
CA ARG A 463 12.15 -45.88 40.07
C ARG A 463 12.82 -45.74 38.72
N GLY A 464 13.01 -44.51 38.27
CA GLY A 464 13.63 -44.27 36.97
C GLY A 464 13.49 -42.83 36.47
N VAL A 465 14.04 -42.62 35.29
CA VAL A 465 13.93 -41.34 34.57
C VAL A 465 12.97 -41.49 33.38
N TYR A 466 12.02 -40.61 33.31
CA TYR A 466 10.95 -40.61 32.31
C TYR A 466 10.82 -39.24 31.66
N ILE A 467 10.21 -39.16 30.52
CA ILE A 467 9.86 -37.91 29.83
C ILE A 467 8.36 -37.71 29.91
N GLN A 468 7.91 -36.52 30.35
CA GLN A 468 6.53 -36.12 30.34
C GLN A 468 6.44 -34.74 29.67
N GLY A 469 5.78 -34.65 28.52
CA GLY A 469 5.88 -33.45 27.66
C GLY A 469 7.33 -33.20 27.29
N ASN A 470 7.82 -31.98 27.48
CA ASN A 470 9.22 -31.60 27.20
C ASN A 470 10.12 -31.67 28.48
N GLN A 471 9.64 -32.28 29.55
CA GLN A 471 10.34 -32.29 30.84
C GLN A 471 10.83 -33.69 31.18
N LYS A 472 12.07 -33.75 31.71
CA LYS A 472 12.63 -34.95 32.35
C LYS A 472 12.08 -35.06 33.76
N LYS A 473 11.40 -36.14 34.09
CA LYS A 473 10.88 -36.48 35.42
C LYS A 473 11.67 -37.62 36.02
N VAL A 474 12.06 -37.48 37.29
CA VAL A 474 12.75 -38.52 38.04
C VAL A 474 11.80 -39.08 39.09
N LYS A 475 11.51 -40.38 39.02
CA LYS A 475 10.81 -41.08 40.06
C LYS A 475 11.85 -41.71 41.01
N LYS A 476 11.90 -41.23 42.25
CA LYS A 476 12.76 -41.76 43.31
C LYS A 476 12.18 -43.04 43.91
#